data_739244e3c033df13616c1a785ddbf429
#
_entry.id   739244e3c033df13616c1a785ddbf429
#
_cell.length_a   1.000
_cell.length_b   1.000
_cell.length_c   1.000
_cell.angle_alpha   90.00
_cell.angle_beta   90.00
_cell.angle_gamma   90.00
#
_symmetry.space_group_name_H-M   'P 1'
#
loop_
_entity.id
_entity.type
_entity.pdbx_description
1 polymer ?
#
loop_
_entity_poly.entity_id
_entity_poly.type
_entity_poly.pdbx_seq_one_letter_code
_entity_poly.pdbx_strand_id
1 'polypeptide(L)'
;MKYTYSHLEDWIANFYKKINIVYPEDLDFENIARKLGIWIHYKEVKSQFIERNGLYSIILDSRLPKVQQRIDFGHEVCHIFRHEGDQTEMHEEWIRYQEKQARYFALHFCVPTFMLKNIKLTTNHNHAAGDIADTFKVPIPFAKTRLQVYRNKFSICGMV
;
A
#
# COMPACT_ATOMS: atom_id res chain seq x y z
N MET A 1 21.96 -12.52 7.21
CA MET A 1 21.84 -11.17 6.61
C MET A 1 20.83 -10.36 7.38
N LYS A 2 21.17 -9.13 7.76
CA LYS A 2 20.25 -8.25 8.48
C LYS A 2 19.51 -7.39 7.46
N TYR A 3 18.18 -7.50 7.40
CA TYR A 3 17.35 -6.64 6.57
C TYR A 3 17.34 -5.21 7.14
N THR A 4 17.63 -4.24 6.30
CA THR A 4 17.59 -2.82 6.69
C THR A 4 16.31 -2.18 6.16
N TYR A 5 15.50 -1.65 7.06
CA TYR A 5 14.26 -0.95 6.70
C TYR A 5 14.56 0.40 6.03
N SER A 6 13.76 0.76 5.04
CA SER A 6 13.73 2.11 4.49
C SER A 6 12.87 3.02 5.37
N HIS A 7 13.01 4.34 5.17
CA HIS A 7 12.13 5.31 5.84
C HIS A 7 10.64 5.05 5.61
N LEU A 8 10.27 4.63 4.40
CA LEU A 8 8.89 4.28 4.07
C LEU A 8 8.41 3.06 4.87
N GLU A 9 9.24 2.02 4.96
CA GLU A 9 8.90 0.82 5.72
C GLU A 9 8.75 1.11 7.21
N ASP A 10 9.64 1.92 7.78
CA ASP A 10 9.54 2.39 9.17
C ASP A 10 8.29 3.25 9.39
N TRP A 11 7.99 4.14 8.46
CA TRP A 11 6.79 4.98 8.53
C TRP A 11 5.52 4.13 8.53
N ILE A 12 5.42 3.15 7.63
CA ILE A 12 4.26 2.24 7.54
C ILE A 12 4.14 1.38 8.80
N ALA A 13 5.25 0.83 9.30
CA ALA A 13 5.24 0.04 10.53
C ALA A 13 4.74 0.86 11.72
N ASN A 14 5.22 2.09 11.88
CA ASN A 14 4.78 3.01 12.93
C ASN A 14 3.32 3.43 12.75
N PHE A 15 2.90 3.68 11.51
CA PHE A 15 1.53 4.03 11.17
C PHE A 15 0.55 2.92 11.60
N TYR A 16 0.82 1.67 11.20
CA TYR A 16 -0.01 0.53 11.56
C TYR A 16 0.02 0.24 13.07
N LYS A 17 1.17 0.41 13.73
CA LYS A 17 1.27 0.28 15.18
C LYS A 17 0.35 1.26 15.92
N LYS A 18 0.27 2.51 15.46
CA LYS A 18 -0.58 3.54 16.07
C LYS A 18 -2.07 3.21 15.99
N ILE A 19 -2.50 2.52 14.97
CA ILE A 19 -3.90 2.10 14.80
C ILE A 19 -4.15 0.63 15.16
N ASN A 20 -3.17 0.00 15.81
CA ASN A 20 -3.25 -1.38 16.28
C ASN A 20 -3.58 -2.40 15.17
N ILE A 21 -2.86 -2.30 14.06
CA ILE A 21 -2.85 -3.25 12.95
C ILE A 21 -1.55 -4.08 13.05
N VAL A 22 -1.67 -5.38 13.29
CA VAL A 22 -0.53 -6.25 13.62
C VAL A 22 -0.40 -7.42 12.64
N TYR A 23 -1.51 -8.01 12.25
CA TYR A 23 -1.56 -9.22 11.44
C TYR A 23 -2.16 -8.95 10.04
N PRO A 24 -1.86 -9.80 9.03
CA PRO A 24 -2.45 -9.66 7.70
C PRO A 24 -3.99 -9.60 7.69
N GLU A 25 -4.63 -10.32 8.60
CA GLU A 25 -6.09 -10.33 8.75
C GLU A 25 -6.65 -8.97 9.18
N ASP A 26 -5.85 -8.15 9.85
CA ASP A 26 -6.24 -6.81 10.28
C ASP A 26 -6.24 -5.79 9.13
N LEU A 27 -5.60 -6.14 8.00
CA LEU A 27 -5.42 -5.27 6.83
C LEU A 27 -6.69 -5.11 5.97
N ASP A 28 -7.87 -5.30 6.54
CA ASP A 28 -9.11 -4.93 5.87
C ASP A 28 -9.18 -3.40 5.72
N PHE A 29 -9.28 -2.91 4.49
CA PHE A 29 -9.23 -1.47 4.23
C PHE A 29 -10.43 -0.71 4.80
N GLU A 30 -11.59 -1.35 4.94
CA GLU A 30 -12.74 -0.74 5.62
C GLU A 30 -12.47 -0.58 7.12
N ASN A 31 -11.81 -1.55 7.74
CA ASN A 31 -11.38 -1.46 9.12
C ASN A 31 -10.33 -0.36 9.31
N ILE A 32 -9.35 -0.29 8.43
CA ILE A 32 -8.32 0.77 8.46
C ILE A 32 -8.97 2.14 8.30
N ALA A 33 -9.85 2.31 7.34
CA ALA A 33 -10.56 3.57 7.12
C ALA A 33 -11.34 4.02 8.35
N ARG A 34 -12.06 3.10 9.00
CA ARG A 34 -12.81 3.38 10.24
C ARG A 34 -11.89 3.85 11.35
N LYS A 35 -10.73 3.22 11.53
CA LYS A 35 -9.73 3.61 12.53
C LYS A 35 -9.09 4.97 12.25
N LEU A 36 -9.02 5.37 10.98
CA LEU A 36 -8.48 6.66 10.54
C LEU A 36 -9.52 7.78 10.47
N GLY A 37 -10.79 7.47 10.65
CA GLY A 37 -11.87 8.43 10.46
C GLY A 37 -12.11 8.81 8.99
N ILE A 38 -11.75 7.92 8.07
CA ILE A 38 -11.94 8.08 6.62
C ILE A 38 -13.25 7.39 6.21
N TRP A 39 -14.08 8.11 5.48
CA TRP A 39 -15.30 7.56 4.91
C TRP A 39 -15.03 6.91 3.56
N ILE A 40 -15.56 5.71 3.34
CA ILE A 40 -15.46 5.02 2.04
C ILE A 40 -16.82 5.08 1.35
N HIS A 41 -16.77 5.45 0.07
CA HIS A 41 -17.92 5.41 -0.84
C HIS A 41 -17.56 4.57 -2.06
N TYR A 42 -18.52 3.81 -2.58
CA TYR A 42 -18.37 3.02 -3.79
C TYR A 42 -19.19 3.67 -4.91
N LYS A 43 -18.52 4.04 -6.00
CA LYS A 43 -19.16 4.66 -7.17
C LYS A 43 -18.51 4.17 -8.47
N GLU A 44 -19.24 4.22 -9.55
CA GLU A 44 -18.74 3.88 -10.90
C GLU A 44 -17.90 5.02 -11.50
N VAL A 45 -16.87 5.44 -10.75
CA VAL A 45 -15.90 6.45 -11.16
C VAL A 45 -14.51 6.01 -10.72
N LYS A 46 -13.47 6.55 -11.35
CA LYS A 46 -12.08 6.29 -10.93
C LYS A 46 -11.90 6.59 -9.45
N SER A 47 -11.22 5.70 -8.75
CA SER A 47 -10.91 5.86 -7.32
C SER A 47 -10.18 7.18 -7.05
N GLN A 48 -10.57 7.90 -6.00
CA GLN A 48 -10.04 9.20 -5.64
C GLN A 48 -10.35 9.52 -4.18
N PHE A 49 -9.60 10.45 -3.58
CA PHE A 49 -9.94 11.01 -2.27
C PHE A 49 -10.59 12.38 -2.41
N ILE A 50 -11.37 12.74 -1.40
CA ILE A 50 -11.99 14.07 -1.25
C ILE A 50 -11.71 14.57 0.17
N GLU A 51 -11.33 15.82 0.29
CA GLU A 51 -11.19 16.53 1.57
C GLU A 51 -12.21 17.66 1.64
N ARG A 52 -12.93 17.72 2.76
CA ARG A 52 -13.84 18.83 3.07
C ARG A 52 -13.72 19.18 4.56
N ASN A 53 -13.27 20.39 4.86
CA ASN A 53 -13.16 20.89 6.23
C ASN A 53 -12.36 19.97 7.17
N GLY A 54 -11.26 19.40 6.70
CA GLY A 54 -10.43 18.45 7.44
C GLY A 54 -10.99 17.03 7.53
N LEU A 55 -12.12 16.74 6.90
CA LEU A 55 -12.70 15.39 6.80
C LEU A 55 -12.34 14.75 5.47
N TYR A 56 -11.84 13.53 5.53
CA TYR A 56 -11.44 12.78 4.35
C TYR A 56 -12.43 11.70 3.99
N SER A 57 -12.70 11.58 2.71
CA SER A 57 -13.44 10.48 2.10
C SER A 57 -12.63 9.87 0.96
N ILE A 58 -12.70 8.56 0.79
CA ILE A 58 -12.14 7.87 -0.36
C ILE A 58 -13.31 7.27 -1.15
N ILE A 59 -13.38 7.60 -2.42
CA ILE A 59 -14.29 6.98 -3.37
C ILE A 59 -13.52 5.85 -4.05
N LEU A 60 -14.02 4.62 -3.93
CA LEU A 60 -13.46 3.46 -4.61
C LEU A 60 -14.33 3.12 -5.83
N ASP A 61 -13.66 2.78 -6.93
CA ASP A 61 -14.33 2.37 -8.16
C ASP A 61 -15.05 1.03 -7.93
N SER A 62 -16.37 1.07 -7.91
CA SER A 62 -17.23 -0.09 -7.65
C SER A 62 -17.16 -1.16 -8.75
N ARG A 63 -16.64 -0.83 -9.94
CA ARG A 63 -16.47 -1.75 -11.06
C ARG A 63 -15.25 -2.65 -10.92
N LEU A 64 -14.31 -2.29 -10.03
CA LEU A 64 -13.08 -3.04 -9.79
C LEU A 64 -13.30 -4.16 -8.77
N PRO A 65 -12.58 -5.29 -8.89
CA PRO A 65 -12.60 -6.33 -7.87
C PRO A 65 -12.00 -5.82 -6.54
N LYS A 66 -12.42 -6.42 -5.43
CA LYS A 66 -12.03 -5.98 -4.08
C LYS A 66 -10.51 -5.96 -3.87
N VAL A 67 -9.78 -6.87 -4.48
CA VAL A 67 -8.30 -6.89 -4.42
C VAL A 67 -7.67 -5.65 -5.07
N GLN A 68 -8.27 -5.13 -6.15
CA GLN A 68 -7.83 -3.88 -6.78
C GLN A 68 -8.26 -2.66 -5.97
N GLN A 69 -9.47 -2.66 -5.43
CA GLN A 69 -9.95 -1.59 -4.54
C GLN A 69 -9.03 -1.42 -3.31
N ARG A 70 -8.45 -2.51 -2.81
CA ARG A 70 -7.45 -2.47 -1.73
C ARG A 70 -6.19 -1.69 -2.13
N ILE A 71 -5.70 -1.90 -3.33
CA ILE A 71 -4.54 -1.16 -3.88
C ILE A 71 -4.90 0.31 -4.03
N ASP A 72 -6.05 0.61 -4.62
CA ASP A 72 -6.54 1.97 -4.82
C ASP A 72 -6.68 2.70 -3.48
N PHE A 73 -7.23 2.03 -2.46
CA PHE A 73 -7.31 2.59 -1.11
C PHE A 73 -5.92 2.98 -0.57
N GLY A 74 -4.94 2.10 -0.66
CA GLY A 74 -3.56 2.40 -0.24
C GLY A 74 -2.94 3.55 -1.02
N HIS A 75 -3.22 3.66 -2.31
CA HIS A 75 -2.80 4.76 -3.16
C HIS A 75 -3.37 6.10 -2.66
N GLU A 76 -4.67 6.16 -2.40
CA GLU A 76 -5.33 7.38 -1.91
C GLU A 76 -4.90 7.74 -0.48
N VAL A 77 -4.62 6.76 0.38
CA VAL A 77 -4.04 7.00 1.71
C VAL A 77 -2.68 7.70 1.61
N CYS A 78 -1.86 7.36 0.63
CA CYS A 78 -0.61 8.07 0.38
C CYS A 78 -0.83 9.56 0.09
N HIS A 79 -1.78 9.87 -0.78
CA HIS A 79 -2.12 11.26 -1.09
C HIS A 79 -2.62 12.03 0.14
N ILE A 80 -3.43 11.40 0.98
CA ILE A 80 -3.96 12.04 2.20
C ILE A 80 -2.85 12.33 3.22
N PHE A 81 -1.95 11.38 3.48
CA PHE A 81 -1.01 11.48 4.61
C PHE A 81 0.41 11.91 4.24
N ARG A 82 0.81 11.81 2.99
CA ARG A 82 2.18 12.05 2.55
C ARG A 82 2.35 13.06 1.43
N HIS A 83 1.27 13.42 0.73
CA HIS A 83 1.31 14.42 -0.33
C HIS A 83 0.53 15.66 0.10
N GLU A 84 1.09 16.83 -0.18
CA GLU A 84 0.46 18.12 0.04
C GLU A 84 0.19 18.82 -1.29
N GLY A 85 -0.83 19.68 -1.30
CA GLY A 85 -1.16 20.52 -2.43
C GLY A 85 -2.22 19.95 -3.36
N ASP A 86 -2.79 20.83 -4.18
CA ASP A 86 -3.81 20.49 -5.15
C ASP A 86 -3.16 20.13 -6.49
N GLN A 87 -3.34 18.90 -6.95
CA GLN A 87 -2.80 18.42 -8.23
C GLN A 87 -3.34 19.20 -9.43
N THR A 88 -4.50 19.87 -9.32
CA THR A 88 -5.04 20.69 -10.42
C THR A 88 -4.20 21.93 -10.72
N GLU A 89 -3.44 22.41 -9.74
CA GLU A 89 -2.55 23.58 -9.83
C GLU A 89 -1.07 23.20 -9.97
N MET A 90 -0.73 21.91 -9.91
CA MET A 90 0.65 21.44 -9.99
C MET A 90 1.15 21.26 -11.42
N HIS A 91 2.46 21.42 -11.60
CA HIS A 91 3.13 21.05 -12.84
C HIS A 91 3.01 19.54 -13.10
N GLU A 92 2.81 19.15 -14.36
CA GLU A 92 2.55 17.76 -14.78
C GLU A 92 3.65 16.78 -14.33
N GLU A 93 4.92 17.16 -14.37
CA GLU A 93 6.02 16.31 -13.92
C GLU A 93 5.99 16.05 -12.41
N TRP A 94 5.54 17.02 -11.63
CA TRP A 94 5.36 16.87 -10.19
C TRP A 94 4.22 15.95 -9.84
N ILE A 95 3.11 16.03 -10.60
CA ILE A 95 1.98 15.09 -10.47
C ILE A 95 2.44 13.67 -10.78
N ARG A 96 3.18 13.44 -11.85
CA ARG A 96 3.72 12.12 -12.19
C ARG A 96 4.63 11.56 -11.09
N TYR A 97 5.44 12.41 -10.50
CA TYR A 97 6.30 12.04 -9.39
C TYR A 97 5.49 11.59 -8.17
N GLN A 98 4.47 12.36 -7.76
CA GLN A 98 3.57 11.99 -6.68
C GLN A 98 2.81 10.69 -6.97
N GLU A 99 2.32 10.50 -8.19
CA GLU A 99 1.63 9.28 -8.60
C GLU A 99 2.55 8.05 -8.54
N LYS A 100 3.79 8.20 -8.95
CA LYS A 100 4.80 7.13 -8.83
C LYS A 100 5.09 6.79 -7.37
N GLN A 101 5.22 7.78 -6.52
CA GLN A 101 5.39 7.58 -5.08
C GLN A 101 4.17 6.88 -4.45
N ALA A 102 2.96 7.28 -4.84
CA ALA A 102 1.75 6.67 -4.33
C ALA A 102 1.61 5.19 -4.74
N ARG A 103 2.00 4.83 -5.96
CA ARG A 103 2.06 3.42 -6.39
C ARG A 103 3.09 2.62 -5.60
N TYR A 104 4.26 3.17 -5.37
CA TYR A 104 5.31 2.53 -4.56
C TYR A 104 4.90 2.40 -3.09
N PHE A 105 4.26 3.44 -2.56
CA PHE A 105 3.67 3.41 -1.22
C PHE A 105 2.65 2.28 -1.08
N ALA A 106 1.74 2.13 -2.03
CA ALA A 106 0.71 1.09 -2.00
C ALA A 106 1.31 -0.32 -1.92
N LEU A 107 2.45 -0.60 -2.56
CA LEU A 107 3.16 -1.88 -2.44
C LEU A 107 3.49 -2.22 -0.98
N HIS A 108 4.02 -1.25 -0.24
CA HIS A 108 4.41 -1.43 1.15
C HIS A 108 3.24 -1.32 2.12
N PHE A 109 2.22 -0.54 1.77
CA PHE A 109 1.02 -0.37 2.58
C PHE A 109 0.13 -1.62 2.56
N CYS A 110 -0.09 -2.19 1.37
CA CYS A 110 -0.91 -3.41 1.21
C CYS A 110 -0.18 -4.68 1.64
N VAL A 111 1.17 -4.71 1.56
CA VAL A 111 2.01 -5.84 1.96
C VAL A 111 3.17 -5.33 2.81
N PRO A 112 2.91 -5.02 4.09
CA PRO A 112 3.91 -4.42 4.98
C PRO A 112 5.10 -5.36 5.23
N THR A 113 6.30 -4.82 5.22
CA THR A 113 7.54 -5.60 5.41
C THR A 113 7.55 -6.35 6.74
N PHE A 114 7.09 -5.73 7.83
CA PHE A 114 7.08 -6.36 9.15
C PHE A 114 6.16 -7.58 9.23
N MET A 115 5.09 -7.63 8.40
CA MET A 115 4.24 -8.82 8.26
C MET A 115 4.85 -9.83 7.29
N LEU A 116 5.36 -9.34 6.14
CA LEU A 116 5.96 -10.18 5.10
C LEU A 116 7.14 -11.00 5.62
N LYS A 117 7.93 -10.46 6.52
CA LYS A 117 9.05 -11.16 7.16
C LYS A 117 8.64 -12.38 7.98
N ASN A 118 7.41 -12.43 8.45
CA ASN A 118 6.89 -13.53 9.27
C ASN A 118 6.31 -14.66 8.42
N ILE A 119 6.27 -14.50 7.10
CA ILE A 119 5.77 -15.52 6.16
C ILE A 119 6.95 -16.34 5.66
N LYS A 120 6.81 -17.67 5.71
CA LYS A 120 7.79 -18.58 5.11
C LYS A 120 7.62 -18.61 3.60
N LEU A 121 8.41 -17.82 2.90
CA LEU A 121 8.38 -17.76 1.44
C LEU A 121 9.25 -18.87 0.83
N THR A 122 8.72 -19.53 -0.20
CA THR A 122 9.48 -20.50 -0.99
C THR A 122 10.50 -19.81 -1.90
N THR A 123 11.49 -20.55 -2.37
CA THR A 123 12.45 -20.04 -3.37
C THR A 123 11.81 -19.81 -4.73
N ASN A 124 10.79 -20.60 -5.07
CA ASN A 124 10.03 -20.42 -6.31
C ASN A 124 9.26 -19.10 -6.27
N HIS A 125 9.59 -18.19 -7.20
CA HIS A 125 9.03 -16.84 -7.23
C HIS A 125 7.50 -16.83 -7.46
N ASN A 126 7.00 -17.70 -8.31
CA ASN A 126 5.57 -17.76 -8.62
C ASN A 126 4.75 -18.29 -7.43
N HIS A 127 5.25 -19.32 -6.76
CA HIS A 127 4.59 -19.86 -5.56
C HIS A 127 4.61 -18.84 -4.41
N ALA A 128 5.75 -18.21 -4.16
CA ALA A 128 5.86 -17.18 -3.13
C ALA A 128 4.95 -15.98 -3.41
N ALA A 129 4.83 -15.55 -4.67
CA ALA A 129 3.88 -14.49 -5.05
C ALA A 129 2.42 -14.91 -4.85
N GLY A 130 2.09 -16.17 -5.12
CA GLY A 130 0.77 -16.72 -4.83
C GLY A 130 0.44 -16.70 -3.34
N ASP A 131 1.37 -17.11 -2.48
CA ASP A 131 1.22 -17.07 -1.03
C ASP A 131 1.00 -15.64 -0.52
N ILE A 132 1.75 -14.67 -1.06
CA ILE A 132 1.58 -13.24 -0.73
C ILE A 132 0.20 -12.75 -1.19
N ALA A 133 -0.21 -13.07 -2.42
CA ALA A 133 -1.49 -12.66 -2.96
C ALA A 133 -2.66 -13.17 -2.10
N ASP A 134 -2.61 -14.44 -1.69
CA ASP A 134 -3.63 -15.05 -0.85
C ASP A 134 -3.64 -14.49 0.58
N THR A 135 -2.47 -14.29 1.17
CA THR A 135 -2.34 -13.80 2.56
C THR A 135 -2.78 -12.34 2.67
N PHE A 136 -2.35 -11.49 1.76
CA PHE A 136 -2.61 -10.05 1.80
C PHE A 136 -3.80 -9.58 0.96
N LYS A 137 -4.46 -10.51 0.27
CA LYS A 137 -5.62 -10.21 -0.59
C LYS A 137 -5.33 -9.15 -1.64
N VAL A 138 -4.24 -9.36 -2.37
CA VAL A 138 -3.79 -8.50 -3.48
C VAL A 138 -3.68 -9.32 -4.77
N PRO A 139 -3.74 -8.67 -5.96
CA PRO A 139 -3.55 -9.37 -7.22
C PRO A 139 -2.16 -10.01 -7.34
N ILE A 140 -2.07 -11.13 -8.04
CA ILE A 140 -0.78 -11.84 -8.26
C ILE A 140 0.29 -10.94 -8.91
N PRO A 141 0.00 -10.12 -9.95
CA PRO A 141 1.00 -9.21 -10.51
C PRO A 141 1.55 -8.21 -9.49
N PHE A 142 0.68 -7.71 -8.61
CA PHE A 142 1.08 -6.81 -7.52
C PHE A 142 1.97 -7.53 -6.49
N ALA A 143 1.59 -8.74 -6.12
CA ALA A 143 2.39 -9.59 -5.23
C ALA A 143 3.78 -9.90 -5.81
N LYS A 144 3.88 -10.18 -7.11
CA LYS A 144 5.16 -10.39 -7.81
C LYS A 144 6.06 -9.17 -7.75
N THR A 145 5.52 -8.00 -8.02
CA THR A 145 6.25 -6.71 -7.93
C THR A 145 6.74 -6.48 -6.50
N ARG A 146 5.88 -6.68 -5.52
CA ARG A 146 6.24 -6.52 -4.10
C ARG A 146 7.33 -7.49 -3.67
N LEU A 147 7.23 -8.75 -4.06
CA LEU A 147 8.22 -9.78 -3.77
C LEU A 147 9.58 -9.44 -4.40
N GLN A 148 9.59 -8.93 -5.63
CA GLN A 148 10.83 -8.51 -6.29
C GLN A 148 11.50 -7.38 -5.53
N VAL A 149 10.75 -6.35 -5.12
CA VAL A 149 11.25 -5.23 -4.30
C VAL A 149 11.83 -5.76 -2.97
N TYR A 150 11.14 -6.69 -2.34
CA TYR A 150 11.58 -7.29 -1.09
C TYR A 150 12.90 -8.09 -1.25
N ARG A 151 12.97 -8.95 -2.26
CA ARG A 151 14.15 -9.80 -2.53
C ARG A 151 15.37 -8.99 -2.99
N ASN A 152 15.18 -7.93 -3.75
CA ASN A 152 16.28 -7.08 -4.21
C ASN A 152 17.07 -6.48 -3.04
N LYS A 153 16.44 -6.19 -1.91
CA LYS A 153 17.13 -5.69 -0.72
C LYS A 153 18.10 -6.68 -0.10
N PHE A 154 17.82 -7.98 -0.19
CA PHE A 154 18.75 -9.01 0.27
C PHE A 154 19.95 -9.16 -0.66
N SER A 155 19.75 -8.98 -1.96
CA SER A 155 20.82 -9.08 -2.97
C SER A 155 21.82 -7.93 -2.85
N ILE A 156 21.38 -6.73 -2.55
CA ILE A 156 22.24 -5.55 -2.36
C ILE A 156 23.09 -5.67 -1.08
N CYS A 157 22.57 -6.29 -0.03
CA CYS A 157 23.34 -6.54 1.20
C CYS A 157 24.39 -7.64 1.09
N GLY A 158 24.40 -8.42 0.01
CA GLY A 158 25.35 -9.50 -0.25
C GLY A 158 26.55 -9.11 -1.14
N MET A 159 26.62 -7.87 -1.58
CA MET A 159 27.68 -7.34 -2.46
C MET A 159 28.69 -6.42 -1.76
N VAL A 160 28.79 -6.46 -0.44
CA VAL A 160 29.83 -5.76 0.33
C VAL A 160 30.76 -6.76 0.98
#